data_343ae38fcdde1f48fffe069c5217c935
#
_entry.id   343ae38fcdde1f48fffe069c5217c935
#
_cell.length_a   1.000
_cell.length_b   1.000
_cell.length_c   1.000
_cell.angle_alpha   90.00
_cell.angle_beta   90.00
_cell.angle_gamma   90.00
#
_symmetry.space_group_name_H-M   'P 1'
#
loop_
_entity.id
_entity.type
_entity.pdbx_description
1 polymer ?
#
loop_
_entity_poly.entity_id
_entity_poly.type
_entity_poly.pdbx_seq_one_letter_code
_entity_poly.pdbx_strand_id
1 'polypeptide(L)'
;MKRYDYLIQGVFILAAFLMTVHTADAQNRQVLAKAQNVSGDRFAFVVRSPRGANVYGVNRPTPAMLSAIDRGLTDLFDVSRKNGYNRRLTFSDYSIFIAKADRNRDSQGKYSPDIAVGAAQYAGTGYDQGGYIYAAGMVIAFNPGAFVIADHTSNFQRVSDIVRYEGEHIVLYNNDRRRYTRTADHSQGGGHPILQ
;
A
#
# COMPACT_ATOMS: atom_id res chain seq x y z
N MET A 1 1.95 -45.78 26.29
CA MET A 1 2.67 -44.48 26.15
C MET A 1 2.60 -43.81 24.78
N LYS A 2 2.41 -44.51 23.65
CA LYS A 2 2.40 -43.89 22.30
C LYS A 2 1.15 -43.06 21.89
N ARG A 3 0.02 -43.19 22.59
CA ARG A 3 -1.23 -42.47 22.23
C ARG A 3 -1.32 -41.04 22.75
N TYR A 4 -0.56 -40.65 23.77
CA TYR A 4 -0.56 -39.29 24.34
C TYR A 4 0.27 -38.30 23.54
N ASP A 5 1.33 -38.76 22.85
CA ASP A 5 2.21 -37.88 22.08
C ASP A 5 1.51 -37.26 20.86
N TYR A 6 0.60 -37.96 20.20
CA TYR A 6 -0.15 -37.44 19.05
C TYR A 6 -1.20 -36.40 19.45
N LEU A 7 -1.78 -36.51 20.65
CA LEU A 7 -2.75 -35.55 21.17
C LEU A 7 -2.07 -34.22 21.52
N ILE A 8 -0.90 -34.28 22.12
CA ILE A 8 -0.12 -33.09 22.48
C ILE A 8 0.37 -32.37 21.21
N GLN A 9 0.89 -33.08 20.20
CA GLN A 9 1.31 -32.49 18.94
C GLN A 9 0.13 -31.87 18.18
N GLY A 10 -1.03 -32.49 18.15
CA GLY A 10 -2.24 -31.96 17.53
C GLY A 10 -2.72 -30.65 18.17
N VAL A 11 -2.65 -30.54 19.49
CA VAL A 11 -3.04 -29.32 20.23
C VAL A 11 -2.07 -28.17 19.97
N PHE A 12 -0.76 -28.44 19.91
CA PHE A 12 0.24 -27.39 19.58
C PHE A 12 0.09 -26.86 18.15
N ILE A 13 -0.17 -27.72 17.18
CA ILE A 13 -0.37 -27.31 15.78
C ILE A 13 -1.65 -26.47 15.66
N LEU A 14 -2.73 -26.87 16.33
CA LEU A 14 -3.99 -26.11 16.29
C LEU A 14 -3.87 -24.76 17.00
N ALA A 15 -3.18 -24.69 18.13
CA ALA A 15 -2.93 -23.44 18.86
C ALA A 15 -2.02 -22.48 18.06
N ALA A 16 -0.98 -22.98 17.39
CA ALA A 16 -0.13 -22.20 16.53
C ALA A 16 -0.90 -21.65 15.32
N PHE A 17 -1.78 -22.43 14.72
CA PHE A 17 -2.63 -21.99 13.61
C PHE A 17 -3.61 -20.89 14.04
N LEU A 18 -4.26 -21.06 15.20
CA LEU A 18 -5.16 -20.05 15.75
C LEU A 18 -4.44 -18.74 16.07
N MET A 19 -3.22 -18.78 16.63
CA MET A 19 -2.43 -17.57 16.88
C MET A 19 -2.04 -16.83 15.60
N THR A 20 -1.70 -17.52 14.52
CA THR A 20 -1.33 -16.88 13.25
C THR A 20 -2.51 -16.18 12.59
N VAL A 21 -3.71 -16.73 12.67
CA VAL A 21 -4.94 -16.11 12.15
C VAL A 21 -5.25 -14.82 12.91
N HIS A 22 -5.16 -14.84 14.24
CA HIS A 22 -5.44 -13.63 15.06
C HIS A 22 -4.45 -12.49 14.81
N THR A 23 -3.18 -12.80 14.56
CA THR A 23 -2.16 -11.78 14.27
C THR A 23 -2.37 -11.14 12.89
N ALA A 24 -2.73 -11.92 11.87
CA ALA A 24 -3.02 -11.42 10.54
C ALA A 24 -4.25 -10.49 10.53
N ASP A 25 -5.32 -10.85 11.24
CA ASP A 25 -6.52 -10.01 11.35
C ASP A 25 -6.26 -8.72 12.13
N ALA A 26 -5.43 -8.77 13.17
CA ALA A 26 -5.04 -7.59 13.93
C ALA A 26 -4.20 -6.64 13.06
N GLN A 27 -3.24 -7.16 12.31
CA GLN A 27 -2.41 -6.38 11.39
C GLN A 27 -3.26 -5.74 10.29
N ASN A 28 -4.19 -6.47 9.68
CA ASN A 28 -5.10 -5.94 8.66
C ASN A 28 -5.98 -4.82 9.21
N ARG A 29 -6.46 -4.93 10.46
CA ARG A 29 -7.24 -3.86 11.11
C ARG A 29 -6.40 -2.62 11.38
N GLN A 30 -5.15 -2.76 11.80
CA GLN A 30 -4.24 -1.62 11.99
C GLN A 30 -3.94 -0.91 10.67
N VAL A 31 -3.67 -1.66 9.60
CA VAL A 31 -3.44 -1.11 8.26
C VAL A 31 -4.66 -0.33 7.78
N LEU A 32 -5.86 -0.91 7.90
CA LEU A 32 -7.10 -0.25 7.53
C LEU A 32 -7.33 1.03 8.34
N ALA A 33 -7.17 0.98 9.67
CA ALA A 33 -7.34 2.13 10.54
C ALA A 33 -6.35 3.26 10.19
N LYS A 34 -5.09 2.92 9.86
CA LYS A 34 -4.10 3.90 9.44
C LYS A 34 -4.42 4.50 8.07
N ALA A 35 -4.85 3.69 7.11
CA ALA A 35 -5.28 4.18 5.80
C ALA A 35 -6.46 5.16 5.91
N GLN A 36 -7.44 4.83 6.76
CA GLN A 36 -8.57 5.73 7.05
C GLN A 36 -8.15 7.03 7.73
N ASN A 37 -7.21 6.94 8.67
CA ASN A 37 -6.68 8.13 9.37
C ASN A 37 -5.93 9.05 8.41
N VAL A 38 -5.09 8.47 7.54
CA VAL A 38 -4.29 9.22 6.57
C VAL A 38 -5.14 9.94 5.54
N SER A 39 -6.14 9.27 4.98
CA SER A 39 -6.98 9.82 3.90
C SER A 39 -8.20 10.60 4.40
N GLY A 40 -8.59 10.41 5.66
CA GLY A 40 -9.86 10.90 6.17
C GLY A 40 -11.08 10.16 5.63
N ASP A 41 -10.87 9.12 4.84
CA ASP A 41 -11.91 8.35 4.16
C ASP A 41 -12.25 7.04 4.88
N ARG A 42 -13.47 6.55 4.64
CA ARG A 42 -13.91 5.23 5.10
C ARG A 42 -13.99 4.25 3.92
N PHE A 43 -13.18 3.20 3.95
CA PHE A 43 -13.16 2.18 2.90
C PHE A 43 -14.25 1.13 3.13
N ALA A 44 -15.37 1.27 2.42
CA ALA A 44 -16.55 0.42 2.57
C ALA A 44 -16.49 -0.85 1.71
N PHE A 45 -15.66 -0.87 0.68
CA PHE A 45 -15.57 -1.98 -0.26
C PHE A 45 -14.21 -2.65 -0.15
N VAL A 46 -14.24 -3.98 -0.05
CA VAL A 46 -13.05 -4.84 -0.07
C VAL A 46 -13.19 -5.83 -1.20
N VAL A 47 -12.27 -5.80 -2.15
CA VAL A 47 -12.26 -6.68 -3.31
C VAL A 47 -10.85 -7.18 -3.58
N ARG A 48 -10.72 -8.20 -4.41
CA ARG A 48 -9.41 -8.60 -4.96
C ARG A 48 -9.33 -8.21 -6.43
N SER A 49 -8.15 -7.78 -6.85
CA SER A 49 -7.87 -7.62 -8.28
C SER A 49 -7.85 -8.97 -8.97
N PRO A 50 -7.99 -9.04 -10.31
CA PRO A 50 -7.92 -10.30 -11.06
C PRO A 50 -6.66 -11.13 -10.78
N ARG A 51 -5.53 -10.49 -10.47
CA ARG A 51 -4.27 -11.16 -10.13
C ARG A 51 -4.01 -11.32 -8.62
N GLY A 52 -4.93 -10.88 -7.77
CA GLY A 52 -4.95 -11.22 -6.35
C GLY A 52 -4.52 -10.12 -5.38
N ALA A 53 -4.27 -8.89 -5.82
CA ALA A 53 -4.00 -7.77 -4.92
C ALA A 53 -5.24 -7.45 -4.06
N ASN A 54 -5.03 -7.11 -2.79
CA ASN A 54 -6.12 -6.68 -1.91
C ASN A 54 -6.42 -5.21 -2.18
N VAL A 55 -7.66 -4.90 -2.54
CA VAL A 55 -8.08 -3.55 -2.90
C VAL A 55 -9.24 -3.11 -2.03
N TYR A 56 -9.07 -1.96 -1.40
CA TYR A 56 -10.05 -1.31 -0.53
C TYR A 56 -10.49 0.00 -1.18
N GLY A 57 -11.77 0.24 -1.31
CA GLY A 57 -12.27 1.45 -1.94
C GLY A 57 -13.32 2.17 -1.10
N VAL A 58 -13.35 3.50 -1.19
CA VAL A 58 -14.48 4.30 -0.71
C VAL A 58 -15.70 4.01 -1.57
N ASN A 59 -15.49 3.99 -2.88
CA ASN A 59 -16.44 3.49 -3.87
C ASN A 59 -16.05 2.08 -4.31
N ARG A 60 -16.99 1.32 -4.87
CA ARG A 60 -16.67 0.00 -5.44
C ARG A 60 -15.72 0.15 -6.62
N PRO A 61 -14.49 -0.41 -6.55
CA PRO A 61 -13.55 -0.35 -7.66
C PRO A 61 -14.13 -1.00 -8.92
N THR A 62 -13.97 -0.33 -10.05
CA THR A 62 -14.40 -0.85 -11.35
C THR A 62 -13.44 -1.91 -11.88
N PRO A 63 -13.86 -2.81 -12.79
CA PRO A 63 -12.95 -3.76 -13.44
C PRO A 63 -11.74 -3.07 -14.12
N ALA A 64 -11.94 -1.89 -14.71
CA ALA A 64 -10.88 -1.11 -15.34
C ALA A 64 -9.85 -0.60 -14.30
N MET A 65 -10.31 -0.14 -13.13
CA MET A 65 -9.47 0.24 -12.01
C MET A 65 -8.63 -0.95 -11.51
N LEU A 66 -9.26 -2.09 -11.29
CA LEU A 66 -8.56 -3.31 -10.84
C LEU A 66 -7.53 -3.79 -11.86
N SER A 67 -7.83 -3.69 -13.16
CA SER A 67 -6.88 -4.01 -14.23
C SER A 67 -5.71 -3.02 -14.29
N ALA A 68 -5.93 -1.74 -14.00
CA ALA A 68 -4.87 -0.74 -13.93
C ALA A 68 -3.92 -1.02 -12.76
N ILE A 69 -4.44 -1.40 -11.60
CA ILE A 69 -3.67 -1.83 -10.45
C ILE A 69 -2.78 -3.03 -10.83
N ASP A 70 -3.35 -4.05 -11.44
CA ASP A 70 -2.61 -5.25 -11.85
C ASP A 70 -1.52 -4.92 -12.88
N ARG A 71 -1.75 -3.99 -13.81
CA ARG A 71 -0.71 -3.54 -14.75
C ARG A 71 0.44 -2.87 -14.01
N GLY A 72 0.16 -1.93 -13.09
CA GLY A 72 1.19 -1.25 -12.32
C GLY A 72 2.10 -2.21 -11.55
N LEU A 73 1.50 -3.21 -10.88
CA LEU A 73 2.26 -4.26 -10.18
C LEU A 73 3.03 -5.17 -11.14
N THR A 74 2.47 -5.49 -12.31
CA THR A 74 3.16 -6.29 -13.34
C THR A 74 4.41 -5.57 -13.82
N ASP A 75 4.27 -4.31 -14.20
CA ASP A 75 5.38 -3.47 -14.66
C ASP A 75 6.46 -3.32 -13.58
N LEU A 76 6.05 -3.12 -12.32
CA LEU A 76 6.96 -3.09 -11.19
C LEU A 76 7.76 -4.39 -11.05
N PHE A 77 7.10 -5.55 -11.13
CA PHE A 77 7.79 -6.84 -11.01
C PHE A 77 8.75 -7.08 -12.15
N ASP A 78 8.42 -6.64 -13.37
CA ASP A 78 9.29 -6.77 -14.53
C ASP A 78 10.55 -5.90 -14.39
N VAL A 79 10.39 -4.64 -13.99
CA VAL A 79 11.51 -3.72 -13.74
C VAL A 79 12.36 -4.20 -12.57
N SER A 80 11.74 -4.67 -11.49
CA SER A 80 12.45 -5.20 -10.33
C SER A 80 13.35 -6.38 -10.70
N ARG A 81 12.85 -7.33 -11.49
CA ARG A 81 13.66 -8.47 -11.97
C ARG A 81 14.82 -8.03 -12.85
N LYS A 82 14.62 -7.07 -13.75
CA LYS A 82 15.68 -6.51 -14.60
C LYS A 82 16.80 -5.85 -13.78
N ASN A 83 16.45 -5.30 -12.61
CA ASN A 83 17.40 -4.69 -11.67
C ASN A 83 17.98 -5.67 -10.65
N GLY A 84 17.78 -6.98 -10.81
CA GLY A 84 18.39 -8.00 -9.97
C GLY A 84 17.68 -8.22 -8.63
N TYR A 85 16.50 -7.67 -8.41
CA TYR A 85 15.71 -7.90 -7.21
C TYR A 85 14.90 -9.19 -7.34
N ASN A 86 15.46 -10.29 -6.81
CA ASN A 86 14.99 -11.65 -7.05
C ASN A 86 14.04 -12.19 -5.97
N ARG A 87 13.89 -11.50 -4.85
CA ARG A 87 12.95 -11.95 -3.81
C ARG A 87 11.53 -11.82 -4.35
N ARG A 88 10.87 -12.96 -4.49
CA ARG A 88 9.54 -13.02 -5.10
C ARG A 88 8.53 -12.33 -4.19
N LEU A 89 7.87 -11.33 -4.76
CA LEU A 89 6.63 -10.75 -4.28
C LEU A 89 5.49 -11.20 -5.19
N THR A 90 4.30 -11.29 -4.61
CA THR A 90 3.07 -11.65 -5.31
C THR A 90 2.08 -10.50 -5.20
N PHE A 91 1.03 -10.52 -5.99
CA PHE A 91 -0.03 -9.52 -5.91
C PHE A 91 -0.68 -9.47 -4.51
N SER A 92 -0.79 -10.61 -3.84
CA SER A 92 -1.39 -10.70 -2.50
C SER A 92 -0.57 -10.05 -1.38
N ASP A 93 0.70 -9.71 -1.64
CA ASP A 93 1.53 -8.95 -0.70
C ASP A 93 1.15 -7.46 -0.66
N TYR A 94 0.29 -7.02 -1.55
CA TYR A 94 -0.14 -5.63 -1.68
C TYR A 94 -1.55 -5.40 -1.15
N SER A 95 -1.71 -4.31 -0.39
CA SER A 95 -2.98 -3.79 0.09
C SER A 95 -3.14 -2.34 -0.37
N ILE A 96 -4.03 -2.09 -1.33
CA ILE A 96 -4.16 -0.82 -2.02
C ILE A 96 -5.48 -0.17 -1.63
N PHE A 97 -5.41 1.03 -1.07
CA PHE A 97 -6.55 1.80 -0.58
C PHE A 97 -6.84 2.94 -1.55
N ILE A 98 -8.01 2.91 -2.19
CA ILE A 98 -8.46 3.92 -3.15
C ILE A 98 -9.30 4.95 -2.41
N ALA A 99 -8.68 6.08 -2.06
CA ALA A 99 -9.30 7.21 -1.38
C ALA A 99 -9.98 8.14 -2.39
N LYS A 100 -10.90 8.97 -1.92
CA LYS A 100 -11.47 10.03 -2.76
C LYS A 100 -10.35 10.99 -3.17
N ALA A 101 -10.31 11.31 -4.45
CA ALA A 101 -9.51 12.45 -4.90
C ALA A 101 -10.05 13.72 -4.24
N ASP A 102 -9.16 14.56 -3.73
CA ASP A 102 -9.56 15.87 -3.24
C ASP A 102 -10.07 16.72 -4.42
N ARG A 103 -11.24 17.30 -4.23
CA ARG A 103 -11.89 18.14 -5.24
C ARG A 103 -11.75 19.63 -4.95
N ASN A 104 -11.00 19.97 -3.90
CA ASN A 104 -10.71 21.36 -3.62
C ASN A 104 -9.84 21.97 -4.72
N ARG A 105 -10.09 23.23 -5.03
CA ARG A 105 -9.26 23.97 -5.97
C ARG A 105 -8.04 24.52 -5.23
N ASP A 106 -6.89 24.42 -5.88
CA ASP A 106 -5.69 25.11 -5.41
C ASP A 106 -5.83 26.64 -5.53
N SER A 107 -4.81 27.38 -5.11
CA SER A 107 -4.76 28.84 -5.21
C SER A 107 -4.87 29.37 -6.65
N GLN A 108 -4.67 28.51 -7.64
CA GLN A 108 -4.82 28.82 -9.07
C GLN A 108 -6.18 28.41 -9.63
N GLY A 109 -7.09 27.90 -8.78
CA GLY A 109 -8.41 27.43 -9.17
C GLY A 109 -8.43 26.08 -9.88
N LYS A 110 -7.32 25.35 -9.91
CA LYS A 110 -7.20 24.01 -10.50
C LYS A 110 -7.58 22.94 -9.48
N TYR A 111 -8.37 21.96 -9.88
CA TYR A 111 -8.65 20.81 -9.04
C TYR A 111 -7.40 19.97 -8.84
N SER A 112 -7.09 19.65 -7.59
CA SER A 112 -6.14 18.58 -7.30
C SER A 112 -6.82 17.23 -7.52
N PRO A 113 -6.25 16.36 -8.36
CA PRO A 113 -6.73 14.99 -8.49
C PRO A 113 -6.20 14.08 -7.38
N ASP A 114 -5.39 14.61 -6.48
CA ASP A 114 -4.66 13.85 -5.48
C ASP A 114 -5.44 13.78 -4.15
N ILE A 115 -4.95 12.98 -3.22
CA ILE A 115 -5.50 12.90 -1.87
C ILE A 115 -4.95 14.03 -1.00
N ALA A 116 -5.79 14.60 -0.15
CA ALA A 116 -5.33 15.48 0.92
C ALA A 116 -4.84 14.62 2.08
N VAL A 117 -3.57 14.76 2.42
CA VAL A 117 -2.96 14.05 3.55
C VAL A 117 -2.78 15.01 4.71
N GLY A 118 -3.32 14.66 5.88
CA GLY A 118 -3.23 15.51 7.07
C GLY A 118 -1.78 15.77 7.51
N ALA A 119 -1.48 17.00 7.89
CA ALA A 119 -0.14 17.44 8.30
C ALA A 119 0.49 16.60 9.40
N ALA A 120 -0.30 16.00 10.29
CA ALA A 120 0.20 15.13 11.35
C ALA A 120 1.02 13.93 10.85
N GLN A 121 0.85 13.52 9.58
CA GLN A 121 1.64 12.46 8.95
C GLN A 121 3.08 12.90 8.67
N TYR A 122 3.30 14.20 8.57
CA TYR A 122 4.57 14.84 8.21
C TYR A 122 5.15 15.68 9.34
N ALA A 123 4.54 15.61 10.54
CA ALA A 123 5.04 16.33 11.71
C ALA A 123 6.52 16.04 11.95
N GLY A 124 7.34 17.10 12.03
CA GLY A 124 8.78 17.01 12.18
C GLY A 124 9.55 16.67 10.90
N THR A 125 8.90 16.60 9.74
CA THR A 125 9.55 16.43 8.43
C THR A 125 9.67 17.77 7.68
N GLY A 126 10.44 17.80 6.58
CA GLY A 126 10.54 18.97 5.69
C GLY A 126 9.23 19.38 5.00
N TYR A 127 8.19 18.54 5.06
CA TYR A 127 6.83 18.82 4.57
C TYR A 127 5.87 19.29 5.67
N ASP A 128 6.34 19.46 6.90
CA ASP A 128 5.53 19.97 8.01
C ASP A 128 5.21 21.46 7.81
N GLN A 129 4.13 21.70 7.09
CA GLN A 129 3.65 23.06 6.80
C GLN A 129 2.37 23.42 7.58
N GLY A 130 2.00 22.62 8.56
CA GLY A 130 0.86 22.88 9.43
C GLY A 130 -0.52 22.78 8.75
N GLY A 131 -0.64 22.03 7.66
CA GLY A 131 -1.88 21.90 6.89
C GLY A 131 -2.09 20.54 6.27
N TYR A 132 -2.61 20.52 5.07
CA TYR A 132 -2.69 19.34 4.22
C TYR A 132 -1.68 19.46 3.09
N ILE A 133 -1.06 18.33 2.74
CA ILE A 133 -0.31 18.21 1.49
C ILE A 133 -1.05 17.24 0.57
N TYR A 134 -0.85 17.43 -0.73
CA TYR A 134 -1.49 16.61 -1.75
C TYR A 134 -0.47 15.61 -2.28
N ALA A 135 -0.86 14.34 -2.27
CA ALA A 135 -0.04 13.24 -2.76
C ALA A 135 -0.86 12.34 -3.68
N ALA A 136 -0.27 11.90 -4.78
CA ALA A 136 -0.90 10.93 -5.67
C ALA A 136 -1.04 9.54 -5.02
N GLY A 137 -0.08 9.21 -4.16
CA GLY A 137 -0.09 8.02 -3.33
C GLY A 137 0.74 8.21 -2.06
N MET A 138 0.54 7.33 -1.08
CA MET A 138 1.30 7.34 0.16
C MET A 138 1.37 5.93 0.76
N VAL A 139 2.59 5.47 1.03
CA VAL A 139 2.83 4.19 1.73
C VAL A 139 2.49 4.32 3.22
N ILE A 140 1.93 3.27 3.78
CA ILE A 140 1.69 3.15 5.21
C ILE A 140 3.00 2.71 5.88
N ALA A 141 3.64 3.61 6.61
CA ALA A 141 5.04 3.51 7.07
C ALA A 141 5.40 2.19 7.79
N PHE A 142 4.49 1.60 8.55
CA PHE A 142 4.75 0.33 9.24
C PHE A 142 4.48 -0.91 8.36
N ASN A 143 3.88 -0.74 7.18
CA ASN A 143 3.64 -1.81 6.21
C ASN A 143 3.89 -1.29 4.78
N PRO A 144 5.08 -1.46 4.24
CA PRO A 144 5.44 -0.95 2.92
C PRO A 144 4.71 -1.63 1.75
N GLY A 145 3.98 -2.73 2.00
CA GLY A 145 3.07 -3.35 1.03
C GLY A 145 1.67 -2.73 1.02
N ALA A 146 1.40 -1.77 1.92
CA ALA A 146 0.12 -1.11 2.01
C ALA A 146 0.28 0.38 1.68
N PHE A 147 -0.53 0.89 0.76
CA PHE A 147 -0.52 2.30 0.38
C PHE A 147 -1.90 2.81 -0.04
N VAL A 148 -2.08 4.11 0.13
CA VAL A 148 -3.28 4.84 -0.26
C VAL A 148 -3.00 5.52 -1.60
N ILE A 149 -3.93 5.45 -2.53
CA ILE A 149 -3.89 6.19 -3.81
C ILE A 149 -5.17 6.98 -3.98
N ALA A 150 -5.12 8.05 -4.78
CA ALA A 150 -6.31 8.80 -5.15
C ALA A 150 -7.15 8.05 -6.19
N ASP A 151 -8.47 8.22 -6.12
CA ASP A 151 -9.42 7.66 -7.10
C ASP A 151 -9.36 8.44 -8.43
N HIS A 152 -8.48 8.01 -9.32
CA HIS A 152 -8.33 8.55 -10.67
C HIS A 152 -9.18 7.75 -11.70
N THR A 153 -10.49 7.67 -11.49
CA THR A 153 -11.40 6.91 -12.37
C THR A 153 -11.40 7.35 -13.83
N SER A 154 -10.94 8.56 -14.14
CA SER A 154 -10.80 9.08 -15.49
C SER A 154 -9.41 8.87 -16.12
N ASN A 155 -8.43 8.39 -15.35
CA ASN A 155 -7.05 8.22 -15.82
C ASN A 155 -6.42 6.94 -15.26
N PHE A 156 -6.73 5.81 -15.88
CA PHE A 156 -6.21 4.51 -15.45
C PHE A 156 -4.70 4.32 -15.72
N GLN A 157 -4.10 5.10 -16.61
CA GLN A 157 -2.65 5.10 -16.76
C GLN A 157 -2.00 5.70 -15.50
N ARG A 158 -2.52 6.81 -15.00
CA ARG A 158 -2.03 7.40 -13.74
C ARG A 158 -2.16 6.45 -12.57
N VAL A 159 -3.27 5.69 -12.47
CA VAL A 159 -3.43 4.64 -11.44
C VAL A 159 -2.31 3.61 -11.55
N SER A 160 -2.05 3.10 -12.74
CA SER A 160 -0.99 2.12 -12.99
C SER A 160 0.39 2.66 -12.58
N ASP A 161 0.69 3.91 -12.96
CA ASP A 161 1.96 4.56 -12.64
C ASP A 161 2.14 4.77 -11.13
N ILE A 162 1.11 5.24 -10.42
CA ILE A 162 1.16 5.43 -8.97
C ILE A 162 1.37 4.10 -8.26
N VAL A 163 0.61 3.06 -8.65
CA VAL A 163 0.75 1.72 -8.07
C VAL A 163 2.17 1.16 -8.27
N ARG A 164 2.76 1.40 -9.42
CA ARG A 164 4.14 1.02 -9.72
C ARG A 164 5.13 1.74 -8.79
N TYR A 165 4.98 3.05 -8.61
CA TYR A 165 5.86 3.87 -7.75
C TYR A 165 5.70 3.49 -6.27
N GLU A 166 4.50 3.52 -5.73
CA GLU A 166 4.27 3.20 -4.31
C GLU A 166 4.60 1.73 -4.00
N GLY A 167 4.34 0.84 -4.95
CA GLY A 167 4.66 -0.57 -4.83
C GLY A 167 6.15 -0.88 -4.76
N GLU A 168 7.03 0.03 -5.20
CA GLU A 168 8.48 -0.16 -5.12
C GLU A 168 8.98 -0.30 -3.69
N HIS A 169 8.34 0.38 -2.74
CA HIS A 169 8.78 0.39 -1.34
C HIS A 169 8.89 -1.02 -0.74
N ILE A 170 7.92 -1.91 -0.99
CA ILE A 170 8.00 -3.28 -0.48
C ILE A 170 9.06 -4.12 -1.22
N VAL A 171 9.31 -3.82 -2.50
CA VAL A 171 10.39 -4.49 -3.26
C VAL A 171 11.73 -4.19 -2.61
N LEU A 172 12.04 -2.91 -2.35
CA LEU A 172 13.26 -2.50 -1.66
C LEU A 172 13.31 -3.05 -0.23
N TYR A 173 12.21 -2.96 0.50
CA TYR A 173 12.12 -3.48 1.87
C TYR A 173 12.53 -4.95 1.97
N ASN A 174 12.17 -5.76 0.99
CA ASN A 174 12.46 -7.19 0.99
C ASN A 174 13.80 -7.57 0.36
N ASN A 175 14.33 -6.76 -0.56
CA ASN A 175 15.52 -7.09 -1.33
C ASN A 175 16.76 -6.27 -0.96
N ASP A 176 16.58 -4.99 -0.59
CA ASP A 176 17.67 -4.07 -0.23
C ASP A 176 17.22 -3.12 0.89
N ARG A 177 17.27 -3.62 2.11
CA ARG A 177 16.84 -2.88 3.29
C ARG A 177 17.62 -1.58 3.50
N ARG A 178 18.91 -1.56 3.16
CA ARG A 178 19.74 -0.37 3.28
C ARG A 178 19.29 0.72 2.31
N ARG A 179 18.98 0.34 1.08
CA ARG A 179 18.46 1.28 0.07
C ARG A 179 17.07 1.75 0.45
N TYR A 180 16.19 0.84 0.89
CA TYR A 180 14.88 1.20 1.42
C TYR A 180 14.97 2.28 2.50
N THR A 181 15.80 2.09 3.55
CA THR A 181 15.93 3.05 4.65
C THR A 181 16.40 4.43 4.19
N ARG A 182 17.20 4.51 3.12
CA ARG A 182 17.67 5.79 2.58
C ARG A 182 16.70 6.49 1.65
N THR A 183 15.78 5.77 1.03
CA THR A 183 14.93 6.30 -0.04
C THR A 183 13.44 6.29 0.25
N ALA A 184 13.01 5.60 1.31
CA ALA A 184 11.58 5.48 1.63
C ALA A 184 10.97 6.78 2.16
N ASP A 185 11.77 7.64 2.78
CA ASP A 185 11.30 8.94 3.26
C ASP A 185 11.52 10.03 2.21
N HIS A 186 10.49 10.34 1.45
CA HIS A 186 10.55 11.35 0.42
C HIS A 186 10.71 12.76 0.99
N SER A 187 10.36 12.98 2.27
CA SER A 187 10.58 14.25 2.95
C SER A 187 12.05 14.55 3.19
N GLN A 188 12.89 13.51 3.21
CA GLN A 188 14.34 13.59 3.37
C GLN A 188 15.09 13.45 2.03
N GLY A 189 14.43 13.73 0.92
CA GLY A 189 15.02 13.61 -0.41
C GLY A 189 15.06 12.18 -0.96
N GLY A 190 14.25 11.29 -0.40
CA GLY A 190 14.05 9.94 -0.91
C GLY A 190 13.34 9.93 -2.27
N GLY A 191 13.23 8.73 -2.86
CA GLY A 191 12.61 8.56 -4.17
C GLY A 191 12.48 7.10 -4.56
N HIS A 192 12.24 6.86 -5.84
CA HIS A 192 11.99 5.54 -6.42
C HIS A 192 13.20 5.06 -7.25
N PRO A 193 14.27 4.55 -6.63
CA PRO A 193 15.55 4.29 -7.28
C PRO A 193 15.56 3.11 -8.25
N ILE A 194 14.52 2.28 -8.28
CA ILE A 194 14.40 1.17 -9.25
C ILE A 194 13.74 1.68 -10.54
N LEU A 195 12.87 2.70 -10.42
CA LEU A 195 12.00 3.17 -11.49
C LEU A 195 12.51 4.45 -12.18
N GLN A 196 13.61 4.99 -11.68
CA GLN A 196 14.28 6.17 -12.25
C GLN A 196 15.24 5.80 -13.36
#